data_b09f7bad8668e3e300376df9b5e3d0cf
#
_entry.id   b09f7bad8668e3e300376df9b5e3d0cf
#
_cell.length_a   1.000
_cell.length_b   1.000
_cell.length_c   1.000
_cell.angle_alpha   90.00
_cell.angle_beta   90.00
_cell.angle_gamma   90.00
#
_symmetry.space_group_name_H-M   'P 1'
#
loop_
_entity.id
_entity.type
_entity.pdbx_description
1 polymer ?
#
loop_
_entity_poly.entity_id
_entity_poly.type
_entity_poly.pdbx_seq_one_letter_code
_entity_poly.pdbx_strand_id
1 'polypeptide(L)'
;RIEKVLNRNDFVSDAGVNFAAEEAHVVFDSSQASEQDILTIIQKAGFNGILKQNVLPSAPNETKISPRLWLLLFINIPFLIGMIGMMFNHHSWMMPPMWQFVLASIVQLWLAIPFYKGAIGSIRGGLANMDVLVSTGTLAIYLYSVFMLFYHQSMGHDGASHVYFEASVMVIGFVSLGKFLEERTKKQSLNSLGLLLQLTPKQVSVQRENRWETIPLDQVKIGDILRANQGERIAADGVVEQGSGWCDESHLTGESQPLEKMSQSPVLAGAMVTQGSLIYRANQLGQQTLLGDMMKALSEAQGTKAPIARFADKVAAVFVPAVLLISAITFGLTWWIKGDWVTALIHSVAVLVIACPCALGLATPAAIMVGMGKAVNAGIWFKDAASME
;
A
#
# COMPACT_ATOMS: atom_id res chain seq x y z
N ARG A 1 -3.45 -10.69 8.10
CA ARG A 1 -3.61 -12.11 7.71
C ARG A 1 -2.29 -12.87 7.80
N ILE A 2 -1.20 -12.32 7.25
CA ILE A 2 0.14 -12.91 7.33
C ILE A 2 0.53 -13.10 8.80
N GLU A 3 0.46 -12.05 9.63
CA GLU A 3 0.74 -12.10 11.06
C GLU A 3 -0.01 -13.24 11.77
N LYS A 4 -1.35 -13.35 11.52
CA LYS A 4 -2.19 -14.38 12.16
C LYS A 4 -1.81 -15.80 11.72
N VAL A 5 -1.32 -15.95 10.49
CA VAL A 5 -0.90 -17.27 9.98
C VAL A 5 0.49 -17.62 10.50
N LEU A 6 1.40 -16.66 10.55
CA LEU A 6 2.75 -16.86 11.10
C LEU A 6 2.73 -17.13 12.60
N ASN A 7 2.04 -16.31 13.40
CA ASN A 7 1.92 -16.46 14.87
C ASN A 7 1.11 -17.70 15.32
N ARG A 8 0.58 -18.50 14.39
CA ARG A 8 -0.03 -19.80 14.69
C ARG A 8 0.94 -20.95 14.73
N ASN A 9 2.17 -20.73 14.27
CA ASN A 9 3.18 -21.77 14.23
C ASN A 9 4.04 -21.66 15.48
N ASP A 10 4.23 -22.78 16.18
CA ASP A 10 4.91 -22.84 17.48
C ASP A 10 6.38 -22.42 17.41
N PHE A 11 7.01 -22.48 16.25
CA PHE A 11 8.39 -22.05 16.02
C PHE A 11 8.52 -20.53 15.73
N VAL A 12 7.42 -19.79 15.62
CA VAL A 12 7.43 -18.33 15.45
C VAL A 12 7.18 -17.68 16.79
N SER A 13 8.17 -16.96 17.31
CA SER A 13 8.07 -16.23 18.58
C SER A 13 7.32 -14.91 18.44
N ASP A 14 7.54 -14.20 17.32
CA ASP A 14 6.86 -12.96 16.98
C ASP A 14 6.84 -12.74 15.48
N ALA A 15 5.73 -12.23 14.96
CA ALA A 15 5.62 -11.86 13.56
C ALA A 15 4.81 -10.57 13.43
N GLY A 16 5.47 -9.53 12.93
CA GLY A 16 4.90 -8.23 12.60
C GLY A 16 4.94 -7.98 11.10
N VAL A 17 3.89 -7.40 10.53
CA VAL A 17 3.84 -7.01 9.12
C VAL A 17 3.74 -5.49 9.02
N ASN A 18 4.79 -4.89 8.48
CA ASN A 18 4.76 -3.50 8.05
C ASN A 18 4.06 -3.42 6.68
N PHE A 19 2.78 -3.09 6.71
CA PHE A 19 1.98 -2.99 5.49
C PHE A 19 2.41 -1.82 4.59
N ALA A 20 3.01 -0.80 5.18
CA ALA A 20 3.44 0.40 4.47
C ALA A 20 4.74 0.16 3.68
N ALA A 21 5.67 -0.54 4.29
CA ALA A 21 6.93 -0.95 3.65
C ALA A 21 6.82 -2.24 2.83
N GLU A 22 5.64 -2.90 2.87
CA GLU A 22 5.41 -4.23 2.27
C GLU A 22 6.39 -5.29 2.82
N GLU A 23 6.78 -5.17 4.09
CA GLU A 23 7.75 -6.03 4.75
C GLU A 23 7.12 -6.82 5.90
N ALA A 24 7.58 -8.04 6.10
CA ALA A 24 7.26 -8.85 7.28
C ALA A 24 8.53 -9.10 8.09
N HIS A 25 8.49 -8.75 9.37
CA HIS A 25 9.52 -9.10 10.33
C HIS A 25 9.07 -10.34 11.11
N VAL A 26 9.86 -11.40 11.08
CA VAL A 26 9.52 -12.68 11.70
C VAL A 26 10.68 -13.13 12.58
N VAL A 27 10.40 -13.31 13.86
CA VAL A 27 11.33 -13.90 14.81
C VAL A 27 10.95 -15.37 15.01
N PHE A 28 11.81 -16.28 14.62
CA PHE A 28 11.55 -17.71 14.69
C PHE A 28 12.75 -18.49 15.19
N ASP A 29 12.50 -19.70 15.67
CA ASP A 29 13.53 -20.62 16.14
C ASP A 29 14.20 -21.32 14.95
N SER A 30 15.43 -20.95 14.65
CA SER A 30 16.21 -21.51 13.53
C SER A 30 16.56 -23.00 13.69
N SER A 31 16.36 -23.58 14.88
CA SER A 31 16.55 -25.03 15.09
C SER A 31 15.35 -25.84 14.61
N GLN A 32 14.16 -25.23 14.48
CA GLN A 32 12.90 -25.90 14.14
C GLN A 32 12.39 -25.58 12.74
N ALA A 33 12.79 -24.42 12.17
CA ALA A 33 12.34 -24.00 10.86
C ALA A 33 13.43 -23.24 10.10
N SER A 34 13.37 -23.29 8.78
CA SER A 34 14.24 -22.53 7.87
C SER A 34 13.54 -21.30 7.33
N GLU A 35 14.29 -20.34 6.78
CA GLU A 35 13.74 -19.19 6.07
C GLU A 35 12.81 -19.57 4.93
N GLN A 36 13.06 -20.72 4.27
CA GLN A 36 12.22 -21.26 3.20
C GLN A 36 10.86 -21.75 3.71
N ASP A 37 10.79 -22.27 4.93
CA ASP A 37 9.53 -22.68 5.56
C ASP A 37 8.64 -21.47 5.83
N ILE A 38 9.23 -20.37 6.31
CA ILE A 38 8.54 -19.09 6.50
C ILE A 38 7.98 -18.58 5.16
N LEU A 39 8.78 -18.58 4.10
CA LEU A 39 8.32 -18.19 2.76
C LEU A 39 7.18 -19.08 2.25
N THR A 40 7.24 -20.36 2.51
CA THR A 40 6.18 -21.32 2.12
C THR A 40 4.86 -21.03 2.86
N ILE A 41 4.94 -20.67 4.15
CA ILE A 41 3.77 -20.28 4.94
C ILE A 41 3.14 -18.99 4.38
N ILE A 42 3.96 -18.00 4.04
CA ILE A 42 3.53 -16.75 3.42
C ILE A 42 2.87 -17.02 2.06
N GLN A 43 3.43 -17.90 1.23
CA GLN A 43 2.85 -18.32 -0.05
C GLN A 43 1.51 -19.03 0.13
N LYS A 44 1.39 -19.96 1.09
CA LYS A 44 0.11 -20.60 1.43
C LYS A 44 -0.94 -19.61 1.94
N ALA A 45 -0.52 -18.51 2.55
CA ALA A 45 -1.41 -17.42 2.93
C ALA A 45 -1.86 -16.56 1.72
N GLY A 46 -1.33 -16.82 0.51
CA GLY A 46 -1.70 -16.15 -0.74
C GLY A 46 -0.85 -14.90 -1.05
N PHE A 47 0.34 -14.79 -0.48
CA PHE A 47 1.27 -13.68 -0.70
C PHE A 47 2.61 -14.20 -1.23
N ASN A 48 3.28 -13.41 -2.05
CA ASN A 48 4.65 -13.71 -2.48
C ASN A 48 5.63 -13.01 -1.56
N GLY A 49 6.48 -13.77 -0.87
CA GLY A 49 7.57 -13.27 -0.04
C GLY A 49 8.92 -13.46 -0.74
N ILE A 50 9.83 -12.50 -0.54
CA ILE A 50 11.24 -12.57 -0.94
C ILE A 50 12.08 -12.22 0.28
N LEU A 51 13.14 -12.99 0.53
CA LEU A 51 14.08 -12.68 1.62
C LEU A 51 14.81 -11.37 1.30
N LYS A 52 14.76 -10.43 2.24
CA LYS A 52 15.47 -9.17 2.12
C LYS A 52 16.88 -9.36 2.71
N GLN A 53 17.87 -9.57 1.87
CA GLN A 53 19.26 -9.49 2.29
C GLN A 53 19.65 -8.02 2.51
N ASN A 54 20.29 -7.70 3.61
CA ASN A 54 20.94 -6.45 4.10
C ASN A 54 21.02 -5.22 3.15
N VAL A 55 20.03 -5.02 2.30
CA VAL A 55 19.95 -3.88 1.38
C VAL A 55 19.14 -2.79 2.05
N LEU A 56 19.65 -1.56 2.04
CA LEU A 56 18.90 -0.38 2.45
C LEU A 56 17.53 -0.37 1.76
N PRO A 57 16.45 0.07 2.45
CA PRO A 57 15.13 0.14 1.87
C PRO A 57 15.19 0.89 0.55
N SER A 58 14.73 0.29 -0.54
CA SER A 58 14.65 0.98 -1.82
C SER A 58 13.52 2.01 -1.78
N ALA A 59 13.74 3.16 -2.42
CA ALA A 59 12.70 4.17 -2.56
C ALA A 59 11.42 3.55 -3.15
N PRO A 60 10.24 3.89 -2.61
CA PRO A 60 8.98 3.34 -3.09
C PRO A 60 8.81 3.69 -4.58
N ASN A 61 8.61 2.67 -5.41
CA ASN A 61 8.34 2.84 -6.83
C ASN A 61 7.07 3.70 -7.02
N GLU A 62 7.14 4.67 -7.93
CA GLU A 62 5.97 5.46 -8.30
C GLU A 62 4.82 4.55 -8.73
N THR A 63 3.63 4.82 -8.22
CA THR A 63 2.41 4.10 -8.63
C THR A 63 2.07 4.48 -10.06
N LYS A 64 2.53 3.70 -11.02
CA LYS A 64 2.04 3.79 -12.40
C LYS A 64 0.61 3.26 -12.44
N ILE A 65 -0.26 3.97 -13.14
CA ILE A 65 -1.63 3.53 -13.40
C ILE A 65 -1.55 2.20 -14.15
N SER A 66 -2.13 1.15 -13.57
CA SER A 66 -2.12 -0.16 -14.21
C SER A 66 -2.93 -0.10 -15.53
N PRO A 67 -2.51 -0.81 -16.59
CA PRO A 67 -3.27 -0.87 -17.84
C PRO A 67 -4.72 -1.36 -17.64
N ARG A 68 -4.94 -2.18 -16.61
CA ARG A 68 -6.29 -2.66 -16.23
C ARG A 68 -7.20 -1.52 -15.78
N LEU A 69 -6.69 -0.58 -14.98
CA LEU A 69 -7.46 0.56 -14.52
C LEU A 69 -7.80 1.50 -15.68
N TRP A 70 -6.88 1.74 -16.61
CA TRP A 70 -7.13 2.51 -17.82
C TRP A 70 -8.24 1.88 -18.68
N LEU A 71 -8.16 0.57 -18.89
CA LEU A 71 -9.20 -0.15 -19.65
C LEU A 71 -10.55 -0.07 -18.95
N LEU A 72 -10.59 -0.25 -17.62
CA LEU A 72 -11.82 -0.14 -16.84
C LEU A 72 -12.44 1.25 -16.93
N LEU A 73 -11.63 2.31 -16.78
CA LEU A 73 -12.10 3.69 -16.93
C LEU A 73 -12.61 3.97 -18.34
N PHE A 74 -11.93 3.46 -19.37
CA PHE A 74 -12.36 3.59 -20.76
C PHE A 74 -13.72 2.91 -21.01
N ILE A 75 -13.92 1.70 -20.48
CA ILE A 75 -15.20 0.98 -20.57
C ILE A 75 -16.32 1.72 -19.82
N ASN A 76 -16.01 2.45 -18.74
CA ASN A 76 -17.01 3.22 -17.99
C ASN A 76 -17.52 4.46 -18.75
N ILE A 77 -16.74 5.02 -19.69
CA ILE A 77 -17.13 6.24 -20.42
C ILE A 77 -18.50 6.12 -21.13
N PRO A 78 -18.75 5.09 -21.96
CA PRO A 78 -20.04 4.98 -22.64
C PRO A 78 -21.21 4.75 -21.68
N PHE A 79 -21.01 4.07 -20.55
CA PHE A 79 -22.05 3.93 -19.52
C PHE A 79 -22.34 5.27 -18.84
N LEU A 80 -21.30 6.06 -18.57
CA LEU A 80 -21.47 7.41 -18.00
C LEU A 80 -22.23 8.34 -18.96
N ILE A 81 -21.92 8.29 -20.25
CA ILE A 81 -22.63 9.05 -21.28
C ILE A 81 -24.12 8.63 -21.33
N GLY A 82 -24.41 7.31 -21.30
CA GLY A 82 -25.76 6.79 -21.25
C GLY A 82 -26.54 7.26 -20.02
N MET A 83 -25.91 7.24 -18.85
CA MET A 83 -26.50 7.73 -17.59
C MET A 83 -26.81 9.24 -17.65
N ILE A 84 -25.87 10.04 -18.17
CA ILE A 84 -26.09 11.49 -18.38
C ILE A 84 -27.25 11.71 -19.38
N GLY A 85 -27.30 10.95 -20.48
CA GLY A 85 -28.38 11.01 -21.44
C GLY A 85 -29.75 10.73 -20.80
N MET A 86 -29.81 9.73 -19.91
CA MET A 86 -31.04 9.41 -19.16
C MET A 86 -31.46 10.59 -18.25
N MET A 87 -30.53 11.24 -17.58
CA MET A 87 -30.78 12.40 -16.72
C MET A 87 -31.39 13.58 -17.50
N PHE A 88 -31.01 13.75 -18.78
CA PHE A 88 -31.57 14.77 -19.69
C PHE A 88 -32.71 14.26 -20.57
N ASN A 89 -33.30 13.11 -20.25
CA ASN A 89 -34.41 12.47 -21.00
C ASN A 89 -34.05 12.11 -22.46
N HIS A 90 -32.76 11.91 -22.75
CA HIS A 90 -32.23 11.51 -24.07
C HIS A 90 -31.87 10.02 -24.06
N HIS A 91 -32.93 9.15 -24.17
CA HIS A 91 -32.73 7.69 -24.14
C HIS A 91 -31.94 7.14 -25.34
N SER A 92 -31.83 7.91 -26.44
CA SER A 92 -31.02 7.53 -27.61
C SER A 92 -29.51 7.43 -27.38
N TRP A 93 -29.00 7.95 -26.25
CA TRP A 93 -27.60 7.87 -25.88
C TRP A 93 -27.25 6.57 -25.15
N MET A 94 -28.25 5.78 -24.79
CA MET A 94 -28.01 4.48 -24.17
C MET A 94 -27.54 3.48 -25.21
N MET A 95 -26.53 2.69 -24.86
CA MET A 95 -26.10 1.58 -25.69
C MET A 95 -27.16 0.48 -25.75
N PRO A 96 -27.26 -0.25 -26.87
CA PRO A 96 -28.10 -1.44 -26.95
C PRO A 96 -27.78 -2.44 -25.84
N PRO A 97 -28.76 -3.12 -25.22
CA PRO A 97 -28.56 -4.02 -24.08
C PRO A 97 -27.52 -5.12 -24.32
N MET A 98 -27.40 -5.60 -25.57
CA MET A 98 -26.40 -6.61 -25.91
C MET A 98 -24.94 -6.10 -25.79
N TRP A 99 -24.68 -4.85 -26.20
CA TRP A 99 -23.37 -4.24 -26.03
C TRP A 99 -23.05 -3.96 -24.57
N GLN A 100 -24.07 -3.54 -23.79
CA GLN A 100 -23.94 -3.39 -22.35
C GLN A 100 -23.56 -4.72 -21.70
N PHE A 101 -24.20 -5.83 -22.09
CA PHE A 101 -23.89 -7.17 -21.60
C PHE A 101 -22.45 -7.58 -21.91
N VAL A 102 -21.97 -7.38 -23.15
CA VAL A 102 -20.59 -7.74 -23.52
C VAL A 102 -19.57 -6.97 -22.70
N LEU A 103 -19.71 -5.65 -22.59
CA LEU A 103 -18.79 -4.81 -21.83
C LEU A 103 -18.86 -5.11 -20.33
N ALA A 104 -20.07 -5.29 -19.77
CA ALA A 104 -20.23 -5.66 -18.38
C ALA A 104 -19.63 -7.02 -18.07
N SER A 105 -19.73 -7.98 -19.00
CA SER A 105 -19.11 -9.30 -18.83
C SER A 105 -17.58 -9.22 -18.78
N ILE A 106 -16.95 -8.40 -19.62
CA ILE A 106 -15.50 -8.15 -19.55
C ILE A 106 -15.12 -7.56 -18.19
N VAL A 107 -15.89 -6.58 -17.71
CA VAL A 107 -15.62 -5.95 -16.40
C VAL A 107 -15.81 -6.98 -15.28
N GLN A 108 -16.92 -7.70 -15.27
CA GLN A 108 -17.29 -8.57 -14.17
C GLN A 108 -16.42 -9.84 -14.10
N LEU A 109 -16.14 -10.47 -15.25
CA LEU A 109 -15.43 -11.75 -15.29
C LEU A 109 -13.90 -11.59 -15.31
N TRP A 110 -13.39 -10.44 -15.71
CA TRP A 110 -11.93 -10.23 -15.82
C TRP A 110 -11.41 -9.08 -14.97
N LEU A 111 -11.98 -7.90 -15.08
CA LEU A 111 -11.48 -6.71 -14.38
C LEU A 111 -11.83 -6.73 -12.88
N ALA A 112 -12.96 -7.34 -12.49
CA ALA A 112 -13.39 -7.48 -11.10
C ALA A 112 -12.71 -8.62 -10.32
N ILE A 113 -11.89 -9.47 -10.96
CA ILE A 113 -11.18 -10.59 -10.30
C ILE A 113 -10.46 -10.19 -9.00
N PRO A 114 -9.76 -9.04 -8.89
CA PRO A 114 -9.12 -8.64 -7.64
C PRO A 114 -10.10 -8.52 -6.47
N PHE A 115 -11.31 -8.00 -6.72
CA PHE A 115 -12.38 -7.89 -5.70
C PHE A 115 -12.86 -9.27 -5.26
N TYR A 116 -13.09 -10.21 -6.19
CA TYR A 116 -13.48 -11.57 -5.85
C TYR A 116 -12.43 -12.31 -5.04
N LYS A 117 -11.15 -12.19 -5.42
CA LYS A 117 -10.03 -12.76 -4.66
C LYS A 117 -9.96 -12.16 -3.26
N GLY A 118 -10.13 -10.84 -3.14
CA GLY A 118 -10.19 -10.13 -1.87
C GLY A 118 -11.36 -10.61 -1.00
N ALA A 119 -12.55 -10.71 -1.57
CA ALA A 119 -13.76 -11.17 -0.89
C ALA A 119 -13.63 -12.61 -0.38
N ILE A 120 -13.22 -13.54 -1.23
CA ILE A 120 -13.01 -14.96 -0.86
C ILE A 120 -11.93 -15.06 0.23
N GLY A 121 -10.83 -14.32 0.07
CA GLY A 121 -9.77 -14.28 1.06
C GLY A 121 -10.24 -13.77 2.42
N SER A 122 -11.08 -12.75 2.45
CA SER A 122 -11.65 -12.19 3.68
C SER A 122 -12.62 -13.14 4.35
N ILE A 123 -13.55 -13.73 3.60
CA ILE A 123 -14.52 -14.71 4.13
C ILE A 123 -13.78 -15.91 4.72
N ARG A 124 -12.78 -16.47 4.03
CA ARG A 124 -11.95 -17.55 4.56
C ARG A 124 -11.16 -17.17 5.81
N GLY A 125 -10.81 -15.89 5.95
CA GLY A 125 -10.16 -15.34 7.16
C GLY A 125 -11.12 -15.06 8.31
N GLY A 126 -12.44 -15.28 8.14
CA GLY A 126 -13.46 -14.99 9.15
C GLY A 126 -13.74 -13.50 9.34
N LEU A 127 -13.39 -12.68 8.35
CA LEU A 127 -13.62 -11.23 8.35
C LEU A 127 -14.36 -10.84 7.06
N ALA A 128 -15.36 -10.00 7.16
CA ALA A 128 -15.99 -9.40 6.00
C ALA A 128 -15.40 -8.00 5.77
N ASN A 129 -15.00 -7.72 4.54
CA ASN A 129 -14.41 -6.44 4.14
C ASN A 129 -15.21 -5.79 2.99
N MET A 130 -14.76 -4.61 2.55
CA MET A 130 -15.32 -3.87 1.43
C MET A 130 -15.45 -4.72 0.16
N ASP A 131 -14.47 -5.58 -0.13
CA ASP A 131 -14.48 -6.42 -1.33
C ASP A 131 -15.66 -7.41 -1.34
N VAL A 132 -16.10 -7.86 -0.14
CA VAL A 132 -17.30 -8.71 0.01
C VAL A 132 -18.55 -7.94 -0.40
N LEU A 133 -18.73 -6.70 0.09
CA LEU A 133 -19.90 -5.87 -0.23
C LEU A 133 -19.97 -5.56 -1.73
N VAL A 134 -18.85 -5.10 -2.30
CA VAL A 134 -18.77 -4.74 -3.73
C VAL A 134 -19.00 -5.96 -4.60
N SER A 135 -18.34 -7.09 -4.31
CA SER A 135 -18.48 -8.32 -5.10
C SER A 135 -19.89 -8.88 -5.05
N THR A 136 -20.52 -8.91 -3.87
CA THR A 136 -21.88 -9.42 -3.70
C THR A 136 -22.89 -8.53 -4.42
N GLY A 137 -22.82 -7.22 -4.22
CA GLY A 137 -23.74 -6.26 -4.83
C GLY A 137 -23.63 -6.23 -6.35
N THR A 138 -22.42 -6.10 -6.89
CA THR A 138 -22.22 -6.01 -8.35
C THR A 138 -22.54 -7.32 -9.07
N LEU A 139 -22.22 -8.47 -8.44
CA LEU A 139 -22.56 -9.78 -9.00
C LEU A 139 -24.08 -10.01 -9.01
N ALA A 140 -24.79 -9.60 -7.96
CA ALA A 140 -26.25 -9.73 -7.89
C ALA A 140 -26.94 -8.93 -9.00
N ILE A 141 -26.54 -7.65 -9.21
CA ILE A 141 -27.08 -6.82 -10.30
C ILE A 141 -26.73 -7.41 -11.67
N TYR A 142 -25.48 -7.86 -11.85
CA TYR A 142 -25.05 -8.44 -13.12
C TYR A 142 -25.86 -9.69 -13.47
N LEU A 143 -25.98 -10.65 -12.53
CA LEU A 143 -26.74 -11.87 -12.75
C LEU A 143 -28.22 -11.60 -13.02
N TYR A 144 -28.81 -10.64 -12.29
CA TYR A 144 -30.16 -10.17 -12.55
C TYR A 144 -30.31 -9.64 -14.00
N SER A 145 -29.40 -8.75 -14.41
CA SER A 145 -29.44 -8.14 -15.75
C SER A 145 -29.25 -9.17 -16.87
N VAL A 146 -28.38 -10.17 -16.65
CA VAL A 146 -28.23 -11.30 -17.58
C VAL A 146 -29.53 -12.10 -17.66
N PHE A 147 -30.13 -12.46 -16.53
CA PHE A 147 -31.39 -13.19 -16.50
C PHE A 147 -32.50 -12.44 -17.26
N MET A 148 -32.68 -11.13 -17.02
CA MET A 148 -33.68 -10.30 -17.67
C MET A 148 -33.44 -10.16 -19.16
N LEU A 149 -32.18 -10.00 -19.59
CA LEU A 149 -31.84 -9.90 -21.02
C LEU A 149 -32.26 -11.14 -21.78
N PHE A 150 -31.95 -12.35 -21.30
CA PHE A 150 -32.29 -13.61 -21.96
C PHE A 150 -33.79 -13.95 -21.81
N TYR A 151 -34.42 -13.61 -20.69
CA TYR A 151 -35.83 -13.85 -20.45
C TYR A 151 -36.71 -13.03 -21.44
N HIS A 152 -36.44 -11.72 -21.63
CA HIS A 152 -37.13 -10.88 -22.60
C HIS A 152 -36.88 -11.33 -24.03
N GLN A 153 -35.67 -11.70 -24.38
CA GLN A 153 -35.34 -12.21 -25.71
C GLN A 153 -36.11 -13.50 -26.03
N SER A 154 -36.36 -14.36 -25.04
CA SER A 154 -37.12 -15.61 -25.20
C SER A 154 -38.62 -15.38 -25.39
N MET A 155 -39.17 -14.27 -24.86
CA MET A 155 -40.62 -13.97 -24.94
C MET A 155 -41.00 -13.10 -26.12
N GLY A 156 -40.06 -12.67 -26.97
CA GLY A 156 -40.37 -11.89 -28.18
C GLY A 156 -40.93 -10.49 -27.87
N HIS A 157 -40.73 -9.94 -26.68
CA HIS A 157 -41.15 -8.61 -26.32
C HIS A 157 -40.07 -7.60 -26.70
N ASP A 158 -40.29 -6.80 -27.72
CA ASP A 158 -39.43 -5.66 -28.13
C ASP A 158 -39.49 -4.46 -27.15
N GLY A 159 -39.98 -4.67 -25.94
CA GLY A 159 -40.00 -3.67 -24.88
C GLY A 159 -38.60 -3.52 -24.26
N ALA A 160 -38.22 -2.26 -23.93
CA ALA A 160 -36.98 -1.95 -23.26
C ALA A 160 -36.75 -2.87 -22.03
N SER A 161 -35.88 -3.85 -22.17
CA SER A 161 -35.49 -4.71 -21.04
C SER A 161 -34.89 -3.83 -19.97
N HIS A 162 -35.46 -3.83 -18.74
CA HIS A 162 -34.89 -3.14 -17.60
C HIS A 162 -33.65 -3.88 -17.13
N VAL A 163 -32.54 -3.68 -17.83
CA VAL A 163 -31.22 -4.19 -17.48
C VAL A 163 -30.44 -3.09 -16.72
N TYR A 164 -29.61 -3.47 -15.77
CA TYR A 164 -28.87 -2.55 -14.91
C TYR A 164 -27.35 -2.86 -14.97
N PHE A 165 -26.86 -3.22 -16.18
CA PHE A 165 -25.43 -3.48 -16.38
C PHE A 165 -24.58 -2.26 -16.05
N GLU A 166 -25.07 -1.05 -16.35
CA GLU A 166 -24.41 0.21 -16.04
C GLU A 166 -24.11 0.36 -14.55
N ALA A 167 -25.06 -0.01 -13.68
CA ALA A 167 -24.86 0.09 -12.24
C ALA A 167 -23.71 -0.81 -11.77
N SER A 168 -23.66 -2.06 -12.25
CA SER A 168 -22.57 -2.99 -11.93
C SER A 168 -21.21 -2.49 -12.40
N VAL A 169 -21.10 -2.02 -13.65
CA VAL A 169 -19.85 -1.54 -14.25
C VAL A 169 -19.35 -0.27 -13.57
N MET A 170 -20.25 0.69 -13.33
CA MET A 170 -19.91 1.97 -12.70
C MET A 170 -19.43 1.79 -11.26
N VAL A 171 -20.08 0.92 -10.49
CA VAL A 171 -19.65 0.63 -9.11
C VAL A 171 -18.22 0.08 -9.10
N ILE A 172 -17.90 -0.92 -9.96
CA ILE A 172 -16.55 -1.47 -10.06
C ILE A 172 -15.55 -0.39 -10.50
N GLY A 173 -15.94 0.46 -11.46
CA GLY A 173 -15.13 1.58 -11.95
C GLY A 173 -14.78 2.58 -10.85
N PHE A 174 -15.79 3.11 -10.16
CA PHE A 174 -15.58 4.10 -9.09
C PHE A 174 -14.83 3.55 -7.89
N VAL A 175 -15.14 2.32 -7.47
CA VAL A 175 -14.42 1.68 -6.36
C VAL A 175 -12.97 1.39 -6.73
N SER A 176 -12.69 0.97 -7.97
CA SER A 176 -11.31 0.77 -8.45
C SER A 176 -10.52 2.06 -8.51
N LEU A 177 -11.15 3.16 -8.98
CA LEU A 177 -10.55 4.48 -8.97
C LEU A 177 -10.28 4.97 -7.55
N GLY A 178 -11.25 4.79 -6.65
CA GLY A 178 -11.10 5.10 -5.23
C GLY A 178 -9.91 4.36 -4.61
N LYS A 179 -9.80 3.05 -4.82
CA LYS A 179 -8.64 2.24 -4.35
C LYS A 179 -7.31 2.73 -4.92
N PHE A 180 -7.28 3.09 -6.18
CA PHE A 180 -6.06 3.62 -6.80
C PHE A 180 -5.63 4.95 -6.17
N LEU A 181 -6.56 5.89 -5.96
CA LEU A 181 -6.29 7.16 -5.29
C LEU A 181 -5.82 6.93 -3.84
N GLU A 182 -6.43 5.98 -3.17
CA GLU A 182 -6.04 5.50 -1.86
C GLU A 182 -4.58 5.03 -1.82
N GLU A 183 -4.21 4.08 -2.68
CA GLU A 183 -2.85 3.53 -2.76
C GLU A 183 -1.83 4.61 -3.11
N ARG A 184 -2.18 5.50 -4.02
CA ARG A 184 -1.34 6.64 -4.40
C ARG A 184 -1.08 7.57 -3.22
N THR A 185 -2.12 7.93 -2.47
CA THR A 185 -1.99 8.80 -1.29
C THR A 185 -1.14 8.14 -0.21
N LYS A 186 -1.33 6.84 0.05
CA LYS A 186 -0.49 6.07 0.98
C LYS A 186 0.99 6.13 0.57
N LYS A 187 1.29 5.85 -0.70
CA LYS A 187 2.69 5.85 -1.18
C LYS A 187 3.33 7.24 -1.15
N GLN A 188 2.58 8.30 -1.45
CA GLN A 188 3.09 9.68 -1.30
C GLN A 188 3.42 10.03 0.15
N SER A 189 2.64 9.54 1.09
CA SER A 189 2.89 9.79 2.52
C SER A 189 4.11 9.02 3.06
N LEU A 190 4.53 7.94 2.41
CA LEU A 190 5.74 7.16 2.74
C LEU A 190 7.05 7.81 2.24
N ASN A 191 6.98 8.89 1.50
CA ASN A 191 8.15 9.54 0.87
C ASN A 191 9.14 10.16 1.87
N SER A 192 8.78 10.25 3.15
CA SER A 192 9.70 10.67 4.23
C SER A 192 10.87 9.71 4.42
N LEU A 193 10.69 8.40 4.22
CA LEU A 193 11.80 7.44 4.12
C LEU A 193 12.72 7.72 2.92
N GLY A 194 12.12 8.15 1.79
CA GLY A 194 12.87 8.52 0.58
C GLY A 194 13.83 9.69 0.80
N LEU A 195 13.52 10.62 1.70
CA LEU A 195 14.41 11.72 2.05
C LEU A 195 15.67 11.25 2.78
N LEU A 196 15.52 10.31 3.72
CA LEU A 196 16.67 9.71 4.43
C LEU A 196 17.54 8.87 3.48
N LEU A 197 16.94 8.17 2.53
CA LEU A 197 17.68 7.43 1.50
C LEU A 197 18.53 8.34 0.60
N GLN A 198 18.12 9.60 0.41
CA GLN A 198 18.91 10.59 -0.33
C GLN A 198 20.15 11.05 0.44
N LEU A 199 20.22 10.81 1.77
CA LEU A 199 21.41 11.08 2.56
C LEU A 199 22.54 10.07 2.27
N THR A 200 22.25 8.92 1.69
CA THR A 200 23.22 7.88 1.37
C THR A 200 23.74 8.07 -0.06
N PRO A 201 25.04 8.23 -0.29
CA PRO A 201 25.58 8.35 -1.65
C PRO A 201 25.47 7.02 -2.39
N LYS A 202 25.20 7.08 -3.71
CA LYS A 202 25.12 5.86 -4.53
C LYS A 202 26.49 5.32 -4.93
N GLN A 203 27.48 6.19 -5.01
CA GLN A 203 28.86 5.88 -5.38
C GLN A 203 29.82 6.52 -4.40
N VAL A 204 30.94 5.89 -4.17
CA VAL A 204 31.98 6.30 -3.20
C VAL A 204 33.35 6.11 -3.79
N SER A 205 34.28 7.00 -3.41
CA SER A 205 35.69 6.87 -3.75
C SER A 205 36.39 6.01 -2.70
N VAL A 206 36.89 4.85 -3.13
CA VAL A 206 37.60 3.87 -2.28
C VAL A 206 39.05 3.77 -2.70
N GLN A 207 39.97 3.66 -1.75
CA GLN A 207 41.36 3.41 -2.03
C GLN A 207 41.63 1.90 -2.13
N ARG A 208 41.98 1.40 -3.33
CA ARG A 208 42.44 0.03 -3.56
C ARG A 208 43.80 0.04 -4.26
N GLU A 209 44.74 -0.76 -3.77
CA GLU A 209 46.08 -0.86 -4.36
C GLU A 209 46.76 0.51 -4.58
N ASN A 210 46.60 1.43 -3.64
CA ASN A 210 47.13 2.80 -3.67
C ASN A 210 46.54 3.70 -4.80
N ARG A 211 45.38 3.33 -5.38
CA ARG A 211 44.65 4.12 -6.37
C ARG A 211 43.24 4.40 -5.86
N TRP A 212 42.69 5.54 -6.27
CA TRP A 212 41.31 5.91 -5.97
C TRP A 212 40.39 5.41 -7.07
N GLU A 213 39.40 4.61 -6.72
CA GLU A 213 38.39 4.08 -7.61
C GLU A 213 37.00 4.48 -7.11
N THR A 214 36.09 4.84 -8.04
CA THR A 214 34.71 5.10 -7.70
C THR A 214 33.90 3.83 -7.90
N ILE A 215 33.34 3.31 -6.83
CA ILE A 215 32.53 2.08 -6.84
C ILE A 215 31.14 2.33 -6.25
N PRO A 216 30.15 1.51 -6.60
CA PRO A 216 28.86 1.52 -5.92
C PRO A 216 28.99 1.21 -4.43
N LEU A 217 28.16 1.84 -3.58
CA LEU A 217 28.23 1.69 -2.13
C LEU A 217 28.05 0.24 -1.65
N ASP A 218 27.29 -0.57 -2.38
CA ASP A 218 27.05 -1.99 -2.06
C ASP A 218 28.30 -2.88 -2.18
N GLN A 219 29.35 -2.39 -2.86
CA GLN A 219 30.64 -3.08 -3.02
C GLN A 219 31.70 -2.69 -1.97
N VAL A 220 31.38 -1.72 -1.12
CA VAL A 220 32.26 -1.27 -0.03
C VAL A 220 32.26 -2.28 1.11
N LYS A 221 33.44 -2.51 1.70
CA LYS A 221 33.63 -3.43 2.84
C LYS A 221 34.07 -2.68 4.09
N ILE A 222 33.77 -3.26 5.24
CA ILE A 222 34.30 -2.76 6.52
C ILE A 222 35.84 -2.82 6.48
N GLY A 223 36.46 -1.73 6.87
CA GLY A 223 37.91 -1.54 6.81
C GLY A 223 38.42 -0.85 5.57
N ASP A 224 37.58 -0.65 4.52
CA ASP A 224 37.96 0.12 3.36
C ASP A 224 38.26 1.58 3.71
N ILE A 225 39.25 2.17 3.02
CA ILE A 225 39.60 3.57 3.14
C ILE A 225 38.80 4.35 2.09
N LEU A 226 37.96 5.27 2.57
CA LEU A 226 37.05 6.06 1.76
C LEU A 226 37.47 7.53 1.74
N ARG A 227 37.10 8.24 0.67
CA ARG A 227 37.33 9.68 0.56
C ARG A 227 36.00 10.40 0.31
N ALA A 228 35.79 11.47 1.06
CA ALA A 228 34.70 12.40 0.80
C ALA A 228 35.26 13.82 0.67
N ASN A 229 34.95 14.47 -0.45
CA ASN A 229 35.34 15.84 -0.74
C ASN A 229 34.23 16.81 -0.38
N GLN A 230 34.52 18.09 -0.46
CA GLN A 230 33.52 19.15 -0.27
C GLN A 230 32.30 18.94 -1.18
N GLY A 231 31.10 18.99 -0.60
CA GLY A 231 29.81 18.73 -1.27
C GLY A 231 29.43 17.26 -1.36
N GLU A 232 30.31 16.33 -0.95
CA GLU A 232 30.01 14.90 -0.93
C GLU A 232 29.50 14.46 0.45
N ARG A 233 28.73 13.38 0.47
CA ARG A 233 28.22 12.77 1.71
C ARG A 233 29.15 11.64 2.17
N ILE A 234 29.28 11.53 3.48
CA ILE A 234 29.96 10.41 4.13
C ILE A 234 29.15 9.13 3.89
N ALA A 235 29.80 8.07 3.45
CA ALA A 235 29.15 6.83 3.03
C ALA A 235 29.02 5.77 4.13
N ALA A 236 29.86 5.85 5.16
CA ALA A 236 29.98 4.87 6.24
C ALA A 236 30.27 5.57 7.56
N ASP A 237 29.85 4.98 8.68
CA ASP A 237 30.38 5.41 9.97
C ASP A 237 31.84 4.95 10.09
N GLY A 238 32.67 5.83 10.57
CA GLY A 238 34.11 5.54 10.61
C GLY A 238 34.94 6.56 11.38
N VAL A 239 36.22 6.51 11.15
CA VAL A 239 37.21 7.42 11.80
C VAL A 239 38.10 8.04 10.72
N VAL A 240 38.28 9.35 10.80
CA VAL A 240 39.19 10.09 9.92
C VAL A 240 40.62 9.64 10.12
N GLU A 241 41.29 9.24 9.04
CA GLU A 241 42.73 8.92 9.07
C GLU A 241 43.57 10.11 8.61
N GLN A 242 43.14 10.79 7.57
CA GLN A 242 43.90 11.91 6.99
C GLN A 242 42.95 13.01 6.49
N GLY A 243 43.46 14.22 6.44
CA GLY A 243 42.72 15.39 6.04
C GLY A 243 42.04 16.12 7.20
N SER A 244 41.36 17.21 6.85
CA SER A 244 40.52 17.99 7.77
C SER A 244 39.42 18.64 7.00
N GLY A 245 38.29 18.87 7.66
CA GLY A 245 37.13 19.49 7.03
C GLY A 245 36.01 19.74 8.02
N TRP A 246 34.97 20.40 7.55
CA TRP A 246 33.75 20.66 8.30
C TRP A 246 32.63 19.77 7.78
N CYS A 247 31.93 19.09 8.67
CA CYS A 247 30.81 18.22 8.36
C CYS A 247 29.51 18.76 8.96
N ASP A 248 28.48 18.85 8.14
CA ASP A 248 27.11 19.08 8.59
C ASP A 248 26.46 17.74 8.95
N GLU A 249 26.24 17.54 10.24
CA GLU A 249 25.61 16.37 10.84
C GLU A 249 24.18 16.68 11.35
N SER A 250 23.62 17.87 11.00
CA SER A 250 22.34 18.36 11.53
C SER A 250 21.19 17.40 11.35
N HIS A 251 21.16 16.66 10.22
CA HIS A 251 20.13 15.66 9.93
C HIS A 251 20.20 14.42 10.83
N LEU A 252 21.36 14.18 11.50
CA LEU A 252 21.60 13.01 12.34
C LEU A 252 21.57 13.37 13.83
N THR A 253 22.18 14.49 14.19
CA THR A 253 22.37 14.91 15.59
C THR A 253 21.38 15.98 16.01
N GLY A 254 20.77 16.72 15.08
CA GLY A 254 19.90 17.87 15.33
C GLY A 254 20.67 19.17 15.57
N GLU A 255 22.00 19.13 15.65
CA GLU A 255 22.83 20.32 15.85
C GLU A 255 23.06 21.06 14.52
N SER A 256 22.67 22.35 14.48
CA SER A 256 22.67 23.14 13.24
C SER A 256 24.05 23.63 12.79
N GLN A 257 25.06 23.56 13.66
CA GLN A 257 26.40 24.03 13.32
C GLN A 257 27.26 22.89 12.77
N PRO A 258 27.93 23.08 11.62
CA PRO A 258 28.90 22.12 11.14
C PRO A 258 30.01 21.88 12.17
N LEU A 259 30.43 20.63 12.29
CA LEU A 259 31.50 20.22 13.22
C LEU A 259 32.82 20.05 12.47
N GLU A 260 33.90 20.57 13.05
CA GLU A 260 35.23 20.34 12.51
C GLU A 260 35.68 18.91 12.75
N LYS A 261 36.17 18.24 11.71
CA LYS A 261 36.68 16.86 11.73
C LYS A 261 38.18 16.89 11.37
N MET A 262 38.98 16.30 12.25
CA MET A 262 40.42 16.12 12.08
C MET A 262 40.77 14.65 12.17
N SER A 263 42.06 14.31 12.03
CA SER A 263 42.52 12.93 12.23
C SER A 263 42.05 12.37 13.58
N GLN A 264 41.54 11.15 13.57
CA GLN A 264 40.94 10.42 14.71
C GLN A 264 39.53 10.91 15.09
N SER A 265 38.94 11.90 14.40
CA SER A 265 37.56 12.29 14.64
C SER A 265 36.57 11.25 14.06
N PRO A 266 35.48 10.94 14.78
CA PRO A 266 34.41 10.10 14.22
C PRO A 266 33.66 10.82 13.13
N VAL A 267 33.25 10.09 12.08
CA VAL A 267 32.35 10.55 11.01
C VAL A 267 31.15 9.63 10.89
N LEU A 268 30.03 10.22 10.54
CA LEU A 268 28.74 9.55 10.47
C LEU A 268 28.24 9.46 9.02
N ALA A 269 27.73 8.30 8.64
CA ALA A 269 27.10 8.08 7.33
C ALA A 269 25.94 9.04 7.12
N GLY A 270 25.88 9.68 5.94
CA GLY A 270 24.86 10.68 5.62
C GLY A 270 25.25 12.12 5.90
N ALA A 271 26.25 12.38 6.75
CA ALA A 271 26.79 13.71 6.98
C ALA A 271 27.35 14.32 5.68
N MET A 272 27.22 15.63 5.49
CA MET A 272 27.74 16.34 4.33
C MET A 272 29.04 17.06 4.65
N VAL A 273 30.07 16.85 3.85
CA VAL A 273 31.31 17.62 3.94
C VAL A 273 31.07 19.00 3.35
N THR A 274 31.02 20.04 4.20
CA THR A 274 30.75 21.42 3.78
C THR A 274 32.03 22.14 3.33
N GLN A 275 33.18 21.80 3.94
CA GLN A 275 34.48 22.33 3.57
C GLN A 275 35.57 21.27 3.78
N GLY A 276 36.63 21.30 2.98
CA GLY A 276 37.76 20.40 3.08
C GLY A 276 37.59 19.07 2.38
N SER A 277 38.41 18.10 2.74
CA SER A 277 38.39 16.72 2.25
C SER A 277 38.85 15.76 3.34
N LEU A 278 38.10 14.67 3.52
CA LEU A 278 38.33 13.69 4.53
C LEU A 278 38.63 12.33 3.91
N ILE A 279 39.67 11.69 4.42
CA ILE A 279 40.00 10.28 4.15
C ILE A 279 39.72 9.55 5.46
N TYR A 280 38.83 8.59 5.43
CA TYR A 280 38.35 7.91 6.62
C TYR A 280 38.22 6.40 6.39
N ARG A 281 38.38 5.62 7.47
CA ARG A 281 38.20 4.17 7.45
C ARG A 281 36.76 3.82 7.81
N ALA A 282 36.11 3.00 7.00
CA ALA A 282 34.76 2.50 7.24
C ALA A 282 34.76 1.45 8.37
N ASN A 283 34.09 1.74 9.48
CA ASN A 283 33.90 0.84 10.61
C ASN A 283 32.56 0.14 10.59
N GLN A 284 31.49 0.85 10.13
CA GLN A 284 30.15 0.32 10.04
C GLN A 284 29.52 0.75 8.68
N LEU A 285 28.72 -0.15 8.09
CA LEU A 285 28.11 0.03 6.78
C LEU A 285 26.59 -0.29 6.81
N GLY A 286 25.84 0.37 5.96
CA GLY A 286 24.44 0.07 5.70
C GLY A 286 23.57 0.15 6.96
N GLN A 287 22.94 -0.96 7.34
CA GLN A 287 22.04 -1.01 8.49
C GLN A 287 22.72 -0.90 9.85
N GLN A 288 24.03 -1.07 9.92
CA GLN A 288 24.80 -0.98 11.16
C GLN A 288 25.25 0.45 11.49
N THR A 289 25.04 1.40 10.56
CA THR A 289 25.34 2.82 10.79
C THR A 289 24.26 3.48 11.63
N LEU A 290 24.57 4.63 12.25
CA LEU A 290 23.58 5.44 12.97
C LEU A 290 22.39 5.80 12.07
N LEU A 291 22.64 6.16 10.80
CA LEU A 291 21.60 6.42 9.81
C LEU A 291 20.78 5.16 9.54
N GLY A 292 21.41 3.99 9.47
CA GLY A 292 20.73 2.69 9.30
C GLY A 292 19.81 2.36 10.47
N ASP A 293 20.27 2.58 11.71
CA ASP A 293 19.45 2.39 12.92
C ASP A 293 18.25 3.34 12.95
N MET A 294 18.44 4.62 12.56
CA MET A 294 17.34 5.58 12.42
C MET A 294 16.31 5.14 11.37
N MET A 295 16.77 4.66 10.22
CA MET A 295 15.90 4.16 9.17
C MET A 295 15.12 2.92 9.62
N LYS A 296 15.76 2.02 10.35
CA LYS A 296 15.14 0.83 10.94
C LYS A 296 14.07 1.24 11.96
N ALA A 297 14.40 2.12 12.90
CA ALA A 297 13.46 2.62 13.90
C ALA A 297 12.24 3.29 13.26
N LEU A 298 12.45 4.10 12.21
CA LEU A 298 11.36 4.74 11.47
C LEU A 298 10.50 3.72 10.73
N SER A 299 11.11 2.70 10.10
CA SER A 299 10.38 1.63 9.44
C SER A 299 9.54 0.82 10.43
N GLU A 300 10.10 0.51 11.60
CA GLU A 300 9.38 -0.18 12.68
C GLU A 300 8.23 0.68 13.23
N ALA A 301 8.46 1.97 13.46
CA ALA A 301 7.43 2.91 13.90
C ALA A 301 6.27 3.01 12.89
N GLN A 302 6.57 3.06 11.59
CA GLN A 302 5.56 3.05 10.53
C GLN A 302 4.84 1.71 10.41
N GLY A 303 5.48 0.60 10.80
CA GLY A 303 4.90 -0.75 10.79
C GLY A 303 3.96 -1.01 11.96
N THR A 304 4.11 -0.29 13.07
CA THR A 304 3.22 -0.47 14.22
C THR A 304 1.84 0.10 13.91
N LYS A 305 0.81 -0.74 14.08
CA LYS A 305 -0.58 -0.25 13.98
C LYS A 305 -0.90 0.58 15.21
N ALA A 306 -1.18 1.85 15.00
CA ALA A 306 -1.72 2.72 16.02
C ALA A 306 -2.99 2.14 16.68
N PRO A 307 -3.22 2.37 17.97
CA PRO A 307 -4.42 1.92 18.67
C PRO A 307 -5.72 2.29 17.95
N ILE A 308 -5.83 3.51 17.44
CA ILE A 308 -7.01 3.96 16.69
C ILE A 308 -7.21 3.19 15.36
N ALA A 309 -6.15 2.76 14.68
CA ALA A 309 -6.26 1.94 13.49
C ALA A 309 -6.83 0.54 13.83
N ARG A 310 -6.41 -0.04 14.96
CA ARG A 310 -6.97 -1.30 15.48
C ARG A 310 -8.42 -1.15 15.87
N PHE A 311 -8.82 0.00 16.42
CA PHE A 311 -10.21 0.30 16.73
C PHE A 311 -11.05 0.41 15.46
N ALA A 312 -10.56 1.12 14.42
CA ALA A 312 -11.22 1.21 13.13
C ALA A 312 -11.44 -0.18 12.48
N ASP A 313 -10.42 -1.07 12.54
CA ASP A 313 -10.54 -2.45 12.06
C ASP A 313 -11.65 -3.23 12.81
N LYS A 314 -11.76 -3.05 14.14
CA LYS A 314 -12.83 -3.68 14.96
C LYS A 314 -14.21 -3.16 14.59
N VAL A 315 -14.34 -1.84 14.40
CA VAL A 315 -15.61 -1.22 13.96
C VAL A 315 -16.01 -1.77 12.60
N ALA A 316 -15.08 -1.83 11.64
CA ALA A 316 -15.34 -2.36 10.31
C ALA A 316 -15.78 -3.84 10.34
N ALA A 317 -15.19 -4.65 11.22
CA ALA A 317 -15.53 -6.07 11.37
C ALA A 317 -16.97 -6.31 11.86
N VAL A 318 -17.55 -5.37 12.60
CA VAL A 318 -18.96 -5.42 13.04
C VAL A 318 -19.87 -4.74 12.02
N PHE A 319 -19.42 -3.64 11.45
CA PHE A 319 -20.19 -2.81 10.52
C PHE A 319 -20.57 -3.58 9.22
N VAL A 320 -19.64 -4.31 8.60
CA VAL A 320 -19.90 -5.03 7.35
C VAL A 320 -20.99 -6.12 7.51
N PRO A 321 -20.94 -7.02 8.51
CA PRO A 321 -22.05 -7.93 8.77
C PRO A 321 -23.38 -7.22 9.08
N ALA A 322 -23.35 -6.11 9.81
CA ALA A 322 -24.56 -5.33 10.08
C ALA A 322 -25.18 -4.76 8.78
N VAL A 323 -24.36 -4.22 7.87
CA VAL A 323 -24.82 -3.74 6.57
C VAL A 323 -25.40 -4.86 5.71
N LEU A 324 -24.77 -6.04 5.70
CA LEU A 324 -25.33 -7.21 5.01
C LEU A 324 -26.72 -7.59 5.56
N LEU A 325 -26.90 -7.56 6.88
CA LEU A 325 -28.18 -7.81 7.51
C LEU A 325 -29.22 -6.74 7.15
N ILE A 326 -28.85 -5.45 7.23
CA ILE A 326 -29.72 -4.33 6.83
C ILE A 326 -30.13 -4.46 5.37
N SER A 327 -29.19 -4.80 4.47
CA SER A 327 -29.47 -5.03 3.07
C SER A 327 -30.48 -6.17 2.86
N ALA A 328 -30.32 -7.29 3.57
CA ALA A 328 -31.28 -8.41 3.53
C ALA A 328 -32.66 -8.01 4.05
N ILE A 329 -32.73 -7.24 5.15
CA ILE A 329 -33.99 -6.70 5.69
C ILE A 329 -34.62 -5.74 4.68
N THR A 330 -33.83 -4.84 4.05
CA THR A 330 -34.31 -3.91 3.04
C THR A 330 -34.93 -4.66 1.86
N PHE A 331 -34.26 -5.74 1.41
CA PHE A 331 -34.81 -6.61 0.36
C PHE A 331 -36.17 -7.17 0.77
N GLY A 332 -36.27 -7.81 1.95
CA GLY A 332 -37.50 -8.44 2.42
C GLY A 332 -38.64 -7.45 2.62
N LEU A 333 -38.37 -6.30 3.26
CA LEU A 333 -39.38 -5.26 3.49
C LEU A 333 -39.86 -4.63 2.20
N THR A 334 -38.96 -4.29 1.27
CA THR A 334 -39.34 -3.68 -0.01
C THR A 334 -40.16 -4.65 -0.84
N TRP A 335 -39.75 -5.93 -0.89
CA TRP A 335 -40.52 -6.95 -1.58
C TRP A 335 -41.94 -7.14 -0.99
N TRP A 336 -42.02 -7.17 0.35
CA TRP A 336 -43.31 -7.31 1.01
C TRP A 336 -44.23 -6.13 0.81
N ILE A 337 -43.69 -4.89 0.83
CA ILE A 337 -44.53 -3.66 0.68
C ILE A 337 -44.90 -3.40 -0.76
N LYS A 338 -43.97 -3.54 -1.70
CA LYS A 338 -44.18 -3.19 -3.12
C LYS A 338 -44.60 -4.36 -3.99
N GLY A 339 -44.42 -5.61 -3.55
CA GLY A 339 -44.67 -6.81 -4.35
C GLY A 339 -43.71 -6.99 -5.53
N ASP A 340 -42.75 -6.06 -5.72
CA ASP A 340 -41.78 -6.07 -6.82
C ASP A 340 -40.39 -6.44 -6.30
N TRP A 341 -39.96 -7.65 -6.63
CA TRP A 341 -38.66 -8.17 -6.22
C TRP A 341 -37.46 -7.45 -6.87
N VAL A 342 -37.69 -6.84 -8.07
CA VAL A 342 -36.66 -6.11 -8.80
C VAL A 342 -36.29 -4.83 -8.06
N THR A 343 -37.30 -4.04 -7.70
CA THR A 343 -37.10 -2.84 -6.89
C THR A 343 -36.48 -3.20 -5.54
N ALA A 344 -36.88 -4.33 -4.93
CA ALA A 344 -36.30 -4.82 -3.69
C ALA A 344 -34.79 -5.13 -3.85
N LEU A 345 -34.40 -5.79 -4.95
CA LEU A 345 -33.01 -6.09 -5.24
C LEU A 345 -32.18 -4.81 -5.43
N ILE A 346 -32.68 -3.85 -6.19
CA ILE A 346 -31.98 -2.57 -6.44
C ILE A 346 -31.77 -1.82 -5.13
N HIS A 347 -32.79 -1.70 -4.28
CA HIS A 347 -32.67 -1.02 -2.99
C HIS A 347 -31.69 -1.73 -2.06
N SER A 348 -31.72 -3.06 -2.01
CA SER A 348 -30.80 -3.87 -1.21
C SER A 348 -29.35 -3.67 -1.65
N VAL A 349 -29.08 -3.71 -2.95
CA VAL A 349 -27.75 -3.48 -3.49
C VAL A 349 -27.29 -2.04 -3.30
N ALA A 350 -28.19 -1.06 -3.42
CA ALA A 350 -27.87 0.34 -3.12
C ALA A 350 -27.36 0.50 -1.68
N VAL A 351 -27.98 -0.17 -0.70
CA VAL A 351 -27.51 -0.20 0.68
C VAL A 351 -26.09 -0.76 0.77
N LEU A 352 -25.78 -1.87 0.09
CA LEU A 352 -24.46 -2.48 0.10
C LEU A 352 -23.36 -1.55 -0.45
N VAL A 353 -23.68 -0.85 -1.55
CA VAL A 353 -22.71 0.01 -2.24
C VAL A 353 -22.46 1.30 -1.45
N ILE A 354 -23.53 1.96 -0.97
CA ILE A 354 -23.42 3.24 -0.26
C ILE A 354 -22.77 3.06 1.11
N ALA A 355 -23.03 1.96 1.79
CA ALA A 355 -22.49 1.68 3.12
C ALA A 355 -21.02 1.24 3.13
N CYS A 356 -20.26 1.42 2.04
CA CYS A 356 -18.84 1.08 2.03
C CYS A 356 -18.04 1.96 3.01
N PRO A 357 -17.37 1.40 4.05
CA PRO A 357 -16.57 2.17 4.98
C PRO A 357 -15.15 2.46 4.44
N CYS A 358 -15.05 2.78 3.14
CA CYS A 358 -13.76 2.89 2.43
C CYS A 358 -12.83 3.93 3.07
N ALA A 359 -13.37 5.07 3.51
CA ALA A 359 -12.61 6.15 4.12
C ALA A 359 -12.10 5.82 5.54
N LEU A 360 -12.83 4.97 6.29
CA LEU A 360 -12.48 4.65 7.69
C LEU A 360 -11.14 3.89 7.79
N GLY A 361 -10.90 2.96 6.87
CA GLY A 361 -9.65 2.18 6.83
C GLY A 361 -8.42 2.98 6.40
N LEU A 362 -8.62 4.20 5.83
CA LEU A 362 -7.58 5.05 5.26
C LEU A 362 -7.21 6.23 6.11
N ALA A 363 -8.19 6.87 6.73
CA ALA A 363 -8.02 8.16 7.40
C ALA A 363 -6.91 8.08 8.45
N THR A 364 -6.91 7.04 9.26
CA THR A 364 -5.97 6.89 10.37
C THR A 364 -4.53 6.61 9.92
N PRO A 365 -4.24 5.58 9.08
CA PRO A 365 -2.87 5.36 8.61
C PRO A 365 -2.31 6.56 7.83
N ALA A 366 -3.14 7.22 7.01
CA ALA A 366 -2.71 8.38 6.24
C ALA A 366 -2.34 9.57 7.14
N ALA A 367 -3.17 9.88 8.14
CA ALA A 367 -2.92 10.97 9.08
C ALA A 367 -1.63 10.76 9.88
N ILE A 368 -1.41 9.54 10.40
CA ILE A 368 -0.21 9.17 11.14
C ILE A 368 1.03 9.28 10.25
N MET A 369 0.99 8.74 9.03
CA MET A 369 2.13 8.79 8.12
C MET A 369 2.50 10.22 7.73
N VAL A 370 1.50 11.08 7.43
CA VAL A 370 1.74 12.50 7.12
C VAL A 370 2.29 13.23 8.34
N GLY A 371 1.76 12.95 9.53
CA GLY A 371 2.22 13.54 10.77
C GLY A 371 3.67 13.13 11.09
N MET A 372 3.99 11.83 11.01
CA MET A 372 5.37 11.35 11.17
C MET A 372 6.32 11.96 10.14
N GLY A 373 5.91 12.06 8.87
CA GLY A 373 6.72 12.70 7.83
C GLY A 373 7.02 14.16 8.12
N LYS A 374 6.04 14.93 8.62
CA LYS A 374 6.27 16.33 9.05
C LYS A 374 7.17 16.43 10.27
N ALA A 375 7.01 15.53 11.23
CA ALA A 375 7.83 15.48 12.43
C ALA A 375 9.30 15.20 12.09
N VAL A 376 9.56 14.21 11.23
CA VAL A 376 10.92 13.90 10.76
C VAL A 376 11.57 15.08 10.08
N ASN A 377 10.83 15.84 9.24
CA ASN A 377 11.34 17.05 8.62
C ASN A 377 11.63 18.17 9.63
N ALA A 378 11.01 18.14 10.80
CA ALA A 378 11.26 19.04 11.91
C ALA A 378 12.31 18.51 12.91
N GLY A 379 12.97 17.38 12.60
CA GLY A 379 13.96 16.74 13.48
C GLY A 379 13.36 15.98 14.66
N ILE A 380 12.04 15.71 14.65
CA ILE A 380 11.34 14.98 15.72
C ILE A 380 11.14 13.53 15.30
N TRP A 381 11.59 12.60 16.13
CA TRP A 381 11.50 11.16 15.91
C TRP A 381 10.54 10.51 16.88
N PHE A 382 9.54 9.80 16.35
CA PHE A 382 8.62 8.99 17.15
C PHE A 382 9.06 7.53 17.15
N LYS A 383 9.08 6.92 18.33
CA LYS A 383 9.45 5.51 18.52
C LYS A 383 8.43 4.55 17.92
N ASP A 384 7.16 4.93 17.97
CA ASP A 384 6.04 4.14 17.45
C ASP A 384 4.86 5.04 17.06
N ALA A 385 3.88 4.46 16.36
CA ALA A 385 2.68 5.18 15.93
C ALA A 385 1.76 5.54 17.12
N ALA A 386 1.85 4.82 18.25
CA ALA A 386 1.06 5.11 19.44
C ALA A 386 1.54 6.36 20.17
N SER A 387 2.85 6.65 20.11
CA SER A 387 3.44 7.86 20.72
C SER A 387 3.00 9.15 20.02
N MET A 388 2.31 9.04 18.89
CA MET A 388 1.82 10.17 18.10
C MET A 388 0.35 10.48 18.37
N GLU A 389 -0.41 9.56 18.94
CA GLU A 389 -1.79 9.75 19.39
C GLU A 389 -1.84 10.46 20.75
#